data_450b67c76c7e14f36157aea885860d65
#
_entry.id   450b67c76c7e14f36157aea885860d65
#
_cell.length_a   1.000
_cell.length_b   1.000
_cell.length_c   1.000
_cell.angle_alpha   90.00
_cell.angle_beta   90.00
_cell.angle_gamma   90.00
#
_symmetry.space_group_name_H-M   'P 1'
#
loop_
_entity.id
_entity.type
_entity.pdbx_description
1 polymer ?
#
loop_
_entity_poly.entity_id
_entity_poly.type
_entity_poly.pdbx_seq_one_letter_code
_entity_poly.pdbx_strand_id
1 'polypeptide(L)'
;QILAKGKSFILVDKELDYNPFVNKFNKEETLKLIKNGSAVISGQVFARDNQNDGLLKGMAILNVNKKQYAQKGTSVILIPNTAYFKEWLQLNETLRKKGRAIPLPREVTECMKVAPVYDDEGHFEFVNLMPAEYFVYTEFGYVHTGVKSEVVGYTDTYMNGMFQGTRENREYYSYSANASATVKK
;
A
#
# COMPACT_ATOMS: atom_id res chain seq x y z
N GLN A 1 -2.74 16.98 -3.57
CA GLN A 1 -1.40 16.44 -3.29
C GLN A 1 -1.57 14.96 -2.95
N ILE A 2 -1.13 14.07 -3.84
CA ILE A 2 -1.13 12.62 -3.56
C ILE A 2 0.25 12.31 -2.99
N LEU A 3 0.31 12.12 -1.69
CA LEU A 3 1.52 11.66 -1.00
C LEU A 3 1.56 10.14 -1.02
N ALA A 4 2.49 9.56 -1.77
CA ALA A 4 2.80 8.15 -1.67
C ALA A 4 4.20 8.01 -1.05
N LYS A 5 4.31 7.42 0.13
CA LYS A 5 5.56 7.12 0.85
C LYS A 5 6.47 8.34 1.08
N GLY A 6 5.92 9.47 1.50
CA GLY A 6 6.71 10.67 1.81
C GLY A 6 7.39 11.33 0.61
N LYS A 7 7.07 10.93 -0.63
CA LYS A 7 7.54 11.59 -1.84
C LYS A 7 6.45 12.49 -2.39
N SER A 8 6.78 13.76 -2.60
CA SER A 8 5.92 14.67 -3.35
C SER A 8 6.06 14.42 -4.84
N PHE A 9 4.95 14.40 -5.55
CA PHE A 9 4.94 14.32 -7.01
C PHE A 9 4.54 15.67 -7.59
N ILE A 10 5.19 16.05 -8.67
CA ILE A 10 4.71 17.17 -9.49
C ILE A 10 3.51 16.65 -10.26
N LEU A 11 2.33 17.19 -9.94
CA LEU A 11 1.15 16.95 -10.77
C LEU A 11 1.40 17.64 -12.12
N VAL A 12 1.27 16.90 -13.20
CA VAL A 12 1.22 17.47 -14.53
C VAL A 12 -0.20 18.04 -14.66
N ASP A 13 -0.36 19.28 -14.15
CA ASP A 13 -1.61 20.02 -14.21
C ASP A 13 -1.63 20.78 -15.52
N LYS A 14 -2.70 20.67 -16.24
CA LYS A 14 -3.10 21.46 -17.40
C LYS A 14 -2.15 21.47 -18.59
N GLU A 15 -2.50 21.44 -19.73
CA GLU A 15 -1.78 21.68 -20.99
C GLU A 15 -0.76 20.60 -21.37
N LEU A 16 -1.15 19.33 -21.24
CA LEU A 16 -0.84 18.46 -22.34
C LEU A 16 -1.81 18.90 -23.46
N ASP A 17 -1.32 19.74 -24.38
CA ASP A 17 -1.99 20.03 -25.66
C ASP A 17 -2.25 18.73 -26.46
N TYR A 18 -1.90 17.62 -25.88
CA TYR A 18 -1.93 16.27 -26.37
C TYR A 18 -2.60 15.38 -25.33
N ASN A 19 -3.78 14.86 -25.69
CA ASN A 19 -4.41 13.79 -24.92
C ASN A 19 -3.59 12.49 -25.10
N PRO A 20 -2.86 12.01 -24.08
CA PRO A 20 -2.01 10.83 -24.20
C PRO A 20 -2.79 9.52 -24.29
N PHE A 21 -4.12 9.57 -24.17
CA PHE A 21 -4.96 8.39 -24.13
C PHE A 21 -5.49 8.01 -25.51
N VAL A 22 -5.27 6.76 -25.91
CA VAL A 22 -5.84 6.16 -27.12
C VAL A 22 -7.31 5.80 -26.88
N ASN A 23 -7.61 5.27 -25.69
CA ASN A 23 -8.97 4.89 -25.32
C ASN A 23 -9.74 6.10 -24.79
N LYS A 24 -10.97 6.27 -25.26
CA LYS A 24 -11.87 7.33 -24.77
C LYS A 24 -12.62 6.83 -23.54
N PHE A 25 -12.78 7.69 -22.56
CA PHE A 25 -13.61 7.40 -21.40
C PHE A 25 -15.10 7.50 -21.77
N ASN A 26 -15.86 6.45 -21.46
CA ASN A 26 -17.31 6.43 -21.62
C ASN A 26 -17.98 6.37 -20.23
N LYS A 27 -18.44 7.52 -19.76
CA LYS A 27 -19.05 7.67 -18.43
C LYS A 27 -20.30 6.84 -18.26
N GLU A 28 -21.18 6.83 -19.27
CA GLU A 28 -22.48 6.13 -19.16
C GLU A 28 -22.29 4.62 -19.05
N GLU A 29 -21.44 4.03 -19.88
CA GLU A 29 -21.11 2.60 -19.80
C GLU A 29 -20.43 2.27 -18.48
N THR A 30 -19.51 3.10 -18.03
CA THR A 30 -18.80 2.88 -16.77
C THR A 30 -19.74 2.94 -15.57
N LEU A 31 -20.69 3.87 -15.55
CA LEU A 31 -21.72 3.96 -14.49
C LEU A 31 -22.64 2.74 -14.45
N LYS A 32 -22.98 2.15 -15.58
CA LYS A 32 -23.79 0.92 -15.62
C LYS A 32 -23.10 -0.23 -14.89
N LEU A 33 -21.79 -0.35 -15.02
CA LEU A 33 -21.00 -1.41 -14.38
C LEU A 33 -21.15 -1.42 -12.86
N ILE A 34 -21.32 -0.26 -12.21
CA ILE A 34 -21.36 -0.14 -10.76
C ILE A 34 -22.77 -0.01 -10.16
N LYS A 35 -23.83 0.04 -10.97
CA LYS A 35 -25.19 0.30 -10.49
C LYS A 35 -26.23 -0.75 -10.86
N ASN A 36 -26.05 -1.46 -11.95
CA ASN A 36 -27.16 -2.19 -12.59
C ASN A 36 -26.96 -3.70 -12.57
N GLY A 37 -26.05 -4.23 -11.78
CA GLY A 37 -25.79 -5.66 -11.70
C GLY A 37 -26.29 -6.31 -10.41
N SER A 38 -26.08 -7.63 -10.32
CA SER A 38 -26.36 -8.44 -9.13
C SER A 38 -25.07 -9.04 -8.53
N ALA A 39 -23.92 -8.78 -9.13
CA ALA A 39 -22.66 -9.29 -8.61
C ALA A 39 -22.22 -8.53 -7.35
N VAL A 40 -21.47 -9.24 -6.50
CA VAL A 40 -20.96 -8.75 -5.24
C VAL A 40 -19.45 -8.98 -5.21
N ILE A 41 -18.70 -8.02 -4.71
CA ILE A 41 -17.28 -8.16 -4.38
C ILE A 41 -17.15 -7.91 -2.89
N SER A 42 -16.70 -8.92 -2.15
CA SER A 42 -16.37 -8.81 -0.74
C SER A 42 -14.91 -9.17 -0.50
N GLY A 43 -14.35 -8.65 0.57
CA GLY A 43 -12.97 -8.91 0.90
C GLY A 43 -12.61 -8.50 2.32
N GLN A 44 -11.35 -8.68 2.66
CA GLN A 44 -10.78 -8.35 3.95
C GLN A 44 -9.49 -7.55 3.77
N VAL A 45 -9.39 -6.41 4.43
CA VAL A 45 -8.24 -5.51 4.37
C VAL A 45 -7.34 -5.74 5.58
N PHE A 46 -6.13 -6.18 5.36
CA PHE A 46 -5.13 -6.35 6.41
C PHE A 46 -3.70 -6.16 5.88
N ALA A 47 -2.79 -5.81 6.78
CA ALA A 47 -1.35 -5.85 6.56
C ALA A 47 -0.71 -6.95 7.41
N ARG A 48 0.42 -7.46 6.96
CA ARG A 48 1.35 -8.26 7.77
C ARG A 48 2.70 -7.57 7.77
N ASP A 49 3.29 -7.46 8.94
CA ASP A 49 4.64 -6.96 9.07
C ASP A 49 5.62 -8.09 8.78
N ASN A 50 6.05 -8.19 7.52
CA ASN A 50 6.95 -9.25 7.05
C ASN A 50 8.44 -8.84 7.06
N GLN A 51 8.76 -7.66 7.58
CA GLN A 51 10.15 -7.18 7.62
C GLN A 51 10.95 -7.79 8.77
N ASN A 52 11.04 -9.11 8.78
CA ASN A 52 12.00 -9.84 9.61
C ASN A 52 13.35 -9.88 8.92
N ASP A 53 14.04 -8.74 8.84
CA ASP A 53 15.39 -8.68 8.31
C ASP A 53 16.36 -9.39 9.27
N GLY A 54 16.64 -10.65 8.97
CA GLY A 54 17.81 -11.39 9.37
C GLY A 54 17.94 -11.77 10.86
N LEU A 55 17.80 -10.85 11.79
CA LEU A 55 18.11 -11.05 13.20
C LEU A 55 16.99 -11.74 14.01
N LEU A 56 15.74 -11.60 13.56
CA LEU A 56 14.56 -12.17 14.23
C LEU A 56 14.10 -13.49 13.62
N LYS A 57 14.77 -14.02 12.62
CA LYS A 57 14.55 -15.35 12.08
C LYS A 57 14.93 -16.40 13.13
N GLY A 58 14.03 -16.71 14.01
CA GLY A 58 14.23 -17.71 15.08
C GLY A 58 13.81 -17.25 16.47
N MET A 59 13.59 -15.97 16.69
CA MET A 59 12.97 -15.47 17.91
C MET A 59 11.44 -15.44 17.74
N ALA A 60 10.78 -16.53 18.12
CA ALA A 60 9.30 -16.64 18.17
C ALA A 60 8.66 -15.72 19.23
N ILE A 61 9.39 -14.73 19.75
CA ILE A 61 9.00 -13.95 20.92
C ILE A 61 8.08 -12.78 20.59
N LEU A 62 8.02 -12.36 19.31
CA LEU A 62 7.17 -11.26 18.90
C LEU A 62 6.22 -11.74 17.79
N ASN A 63 4.93 -11.48 17.93
CA ASN A 63 3.88 -11.73 16.93
C ASN A 63 4.05 -10.86 15.65
N VAL A 64 5.25 -10.86 15.08
CA VAL A 64 5.63 -9.98 13.97
C VAL A 64 4.85 -10.26 12.68
N ASN A 65 4.27 -11.45 12.55
CA ASN A 65 3.47 -11.86 11.39
C ASN A 65 1.95 -11.82 11.62
N LYS A 66 1.51 -11.20 12.73
CA LYS A 66 0.08 -11.10 13.02
C LYS A 66 -0.58 -10.18 11.99
N LYS A 67 -1.73 -10.59 11.50
CA LYS A 67 -2.58 -9.71 10.68
C LYS A 67 -2.97 -8.49 11.50
N GLN A 68 -2.77 -7.31 10.93
CA GLN A 68 -3.27 -6.05 11.44
C GLN A 68 -4.34 -5.58 10.47
N TYR A 69 -5.56 -5.58 10.93
CA TYR A 69 -6.72 -5.25 10.10
C TYR A 69 -6.91 -3.74 9.97
N ALA A 70 -7.43 -3.33 8.83
CA ALA A 70 -7.86 -1.95 8.66
C ALA A 70 -8.99 -1.64 9.63
N GLN A 71 -8.95 -0.46 10.22
CA GLN A 71 -9.95 -0.01 11.19
C GLN A 71 -11.31 0.15 10.52
N LYS A 72 -12.37 -0.13 11.29
CA LYS A 72 -13.75 0.17 10.90
C LYS A 72 -13.88 1.61 10.44
N GLY A 73 -14.54 1.83 9.30
CA GLY A 73 -14.64 3.14 8.66
C GLY A 73 -13.55 3.43 7.62
N THR A 74 -12.47 2.62 7.52
CA THR A 74 -11.49 2.76 6.44
C THR A 74 -12.19 2.65 5.09
N SER A 75 -11.95 3.62 4.21
CA SER A 75 -12.57 3.64 2.89
C SER A 75 -11.87 2.68 1.93
N VAL A 76 -12.63 1.82 1.30
CA VAL A 76 -12.21 0.99 0.18
C VAL A 76 -12.84 1.55 -1.09
N ILE A 77 -12.05 1.75 -2.13
CA ILE A 77 -12.47 2.35 -3.40
C ILE A 77 -12.47 1.27 -4.47
N LEU A 78 -13.55 1.21 -5.23
CA LEU A 78 -13.70 0.32 -6.37
C LEU A 78 -13.88 1.15 -7.64
N ILE A 79 -13.08 0.84 -8.66
CA ILE A 79 -13.08 1.52 -9.95
C ILE A 79 -13.26 0.47 -11.05
N PRO A 80 -14.23 0.63 -11.98
CA PRO A 80 -14.32 -0.24 -13.14
C PRO A 80 -13.00 -0.22 -13.95
N ASN A 81 -12.43 -1.39 -14.17
CA ASN A 81 -11.14 -1.54 -14.84
C ASN A 81 -11.27 -1.48 -16.37
N THR A 82 -11.82 -0.37 -16.86
CA THR A 82 -12.03 -0.09 -18.29
C THR A 82 -10.69 0.06 -19.03
N ALA A 83 -10.72 -0.05 -20.36
CA ALA A 83 -9.53 0.15 -21.20
C ALA A 83 -8.86 1.52 -20.94
N TYR A 84 -9.67 2.56 -20.79
CA TYR A 84 -9.19 3.90 -20.43
C TYR A 84 -8.46 3.91 -19.08
N PHE A 85 -9.05 3.28 -18.05
CA PHE A 85 -8.46 3.27 -16.72
C PHE A 85 -7.17 2.43 -16.66
N LYS A 86 -7.12 1.31 -17.39
CA LYS A 86 -5.90 0.50 -17.55
C LYS A 86 -4.75 1.33 -18.15
N GLU A 87 -5.05 2.08 -19.20
CA GLU A 87 -4.10 2.97 -19.87
C GLU A 87 -3.62 4.07 -18.92
N TRP A 88 -4.54 4.69 -18.17
CA TRP A 88 -4.20 5.69 -17.15
C TRP A 88 -3.27 5.11 -16.07
N LEU A 89 -3.53 3.89 -15.57
CA LEU A 89 -2.66 3.22 -14.59
C LEU A 89 -1.25 2.99 -15.13
N GLN A 90 -1.12 2.44 -16.33
CA GLN A 90 0.17 2.16 -16.97
C GLN A 90 0.99 3.43 -17.19
N LEU A 91 0.33 4.48 -17.67
CA LEU A 91 0.99 5.77 -17.89
C LEU A 91 1.47 6.37 -16.56
N ASN A 92 0.63 6.33 -15.51
CA ASN A 92 1.02 6.84 -14.20
C ASN A 92 2.13 6.02 -13.55
N GLU A 93 2.19 4.71 -13.73
CA GLU A 93 3.34 3.92 -13.25
C GLU A 93 4.65 4.37 -13.88
N THR A 94 4.63 4.66 -15.17
CA THR A 94 5.81 5.16 -15.90
C THR A 94 6.20 6.57 -15.43
N LEU A 95 5.23 7.46 -15.27
CA LEU A 95 5.46 8.84 -14.86
C LEU A 95 5.92 8.93 -13.40
N ARG A 96 5.39 8.11 -12.50
CA ARG A 96 5.79 8.09 -11.07
C ARG A 96 7.26 7.73 -10.89
N LYS A 97 7.82 6.89 -11.75
CA LYS A 97 9.28 6.62 -11.74
C LYS A 97 10.10 7.88 -12.04
N LYS A 98 9.50 8.85 -12.74
CA LYS A 98 10.10 10.15 -13.08
C LYS A 98 9.65 11.29 -12.14
N GLY A 99 8.98 10.98 -11.03
CA GLY A 99 8.48 11.97 -10.07
C GLY A 99 7.27 12.77 -10.59
N ARG A 100 6.57 12.28 -11.61
CA ARG A 100 5.37 12.91 -12.21
C ARG A 100 4.13 12.04 -11.98
N ALA A 101 2.95 12.64 -12.05
CA ALA A 101 1.68 11.91 -12.02
C ALA A 101 0.62 12.70 -12.81
N ILE A 102 -0.26 11.98 -13.49
CA ILE A 102 -1.47 12.55 -14.08
C ILE A 102 -2.61 12.34 -13.10
N PRO A 103 -3.32 13.38 -12.68
CA PRO A 103 -4.47 13.25 -11.80
C PRO A 103 -5.56 12.41 -12.48
N LEU A 104 -6.32 11.69 -11.68
CA LEU A 104 -7.46 10.96 -12.20
C LEU A 104 -8.55 11.96 -12.62
N PRO A 105 -9.05 11.90 -13.86
CA PRO A 105 -10.09 12.82 -14.32
C PRO A 105 -11.33 12.75 -13.43
N ARG A 106 -11.97 13.90 -13.22
CA ARG A 106 -13.19 14.01 -12.40
C ARG A 106 -14.30 13.06 -12.87
N GLU A 107 -14.47 12.91 -14.16
CA GLU A 107 -15.47 12.02 -14.74
C GLU A 107 -15.27 10.56 -14.32
N VAL A 108 -14.02 10.11 -14.19
CA VAL A 108 -13.69 8.76 -13.70
C VAL A 108 -13.98 8.66 -12.21
N THR A 109 -13.67 9.71 -11.42
CA THR A 109 -13.95 9.71 -9.98
C THR A 109 -15.45 9.64 -9.68
N GLU A 110 -16.29 10.17 -10.55
CA GLU A 110 -17.75 10.06 -10.46
C GLU A 110 -18.27 8.64 -10.74
N CYS A 111 -17.46 7.80 -11.37
CA CYS A 111 -17.73 6.39 -11.67
C CYS A 111 -17.09 5.41 -10.69
N MET A 112 -16.75 5.86 -9.48
CA MET A 112 -16.23 5.02 -8.41
C MET A 112 -17.31 4.62 -7.42
N LYS A 113 -17.11 3.48 -6.77
CA LYS A 113 -17.83 3.14 -5.54
C LYS A 113 -16.88 3.22 -4.36
N VAL A 114 -17.41 3.65 -3.23
CA VAL A 114 -16.69 3.64 -1.95
C VAL A 114 -17.51 2.83 -0.96
N ALA A 115 -16.85 1.87 -0.32
CA ALA A 115 -17.43 1.11 0.79
C ALA A 115 -16.53 1.26 2.01
N PRO A 116 -17.09 1.43 3.21
CA PRO A 116 -16.31 1.39 4.43
C PRO A 116 -15.99 -0.06 4.82
N VAL A 117 -14.86 -0.25 5.47
CA VAL A 117 -14.67 -1.43 6.31
C VAL A 117 -15.72 -1.40 7.41
N TYR A 118 -16.50 -2.48 7.57
CA TYR A 118 -17.68 -2.47 8.44
C TYR A 118 -17.46 -3.17 9.80
N ASP A 119 -16.36 -3.90 9.96
CA ASP A 119 -16.03 -4.59 11.21
C ASP A 119 -14.54 -4.46 11.60
N ASP A 120 -14.18 -5.03 12.75
CA ASP A 120 -12.81 -5.00 13.29
C ASP A 120 -11.89 -6.05 12.65
N GLU A 121 -12.43 -6.91 11.80
CA GLU A 121 -11.67 -7.88 11.00
C GLU A 121 -11.34 -7.37 9.59
N GLY A 122 -11.67 -6.12 9.30
CA GLY A 122 -11.31 -5.46 8.05
C GLY A 122 -12.19 -5.85 6.86
N HIS A 123 -13.39 -6.36 7.08
CA HIS A 123 -14.27 -6.76 5.98
C HIS A 123 -14.96 -5.57 5.30
N PHE A 124 -15.11 -5.69 3.99
CA PHE A 124 -15.82 -4.74 3.14
C PHE A 124 -16.65 -5.47 2.08
N GLU A 125 -17.64 -4.79 1.52
CA GLU A 125 -18.48 -5.34 0.48
C GLU A 125 -18.94 -4.25 -0.51
N PHE A 126 -18.95 -4.61 -1.80
CA PHE A 126 -19.57 -3.86 -2.88
C PHE A 126 -20.67 -4.70 -3.51
N VAL A 127 -21.85 -4.15 -3.62
CA VAL A 127 -23.04 -4.81 -4.20
C VAL A 127 -23.50 -4.10 -5.47
N ASN A 128 -24.44 -4.72 -6.19
CA ASN A 128 -25.05 -4.19 -7.40
C ASN A 128 -24.06 -3.94 -8.54
N LEU A 129 -23.06 -4.82 -8.69
CA LEU A 129 -22.07 -4.75 -9.74
C LEU A 129 -22.50 -5.60 -10.94
N MET A 130 -22.19 -5.15 -12.15
CA MET A 130 -22.24 -6.00 -13.32
C MET A 130 -21.01 -6.92 -13.37
N PRO A 131 -21.08 -8.09 -14.02
CA PRO A 131 -19.90 -8.91 -14.27
C PRO A 131 -18.90 -8.15 -15.14
N ALA A 132 -17.78 -7.75 -14.55
CA ALA A 132 -16.69 -7.01 -15.20
C ALA A 132 -15.40 -7.12 -14.37
N GLU A 133 -14.34 -6.54 -14.87
CA GLU A 133 -13.11 -6.35 -14.10
C GLU A 133 -13.18 -5.05 -13.30
N TYR A 134 -12.70 -5.10 -12.07
CA TYR A 134 -12.66 -3.97 -11.17
C TYR A 134 -11.29 -3.83 -10.53
N PHE A 135 -10.87 -2.60 -10.33
CA PHE A 135 -9.70 -2.25 -9.54
C PHE A 135 -10.13 -1.84 -8.15
N VAL A 136 -9.59 -2.48 -7.13
CA VAL A 136 -9.86 -2.18 -5.72
C VAL A 136 -8.63 -1.52 -5.11
N TYR A 137 -8.85 -0.43 -4.39
CA TYR A 137 -7.80 0.35 -3.74
C TYR A 137 -8.21 0.74 -2.33
N THR A 138 -7.29 0.61 -1.40
CA THR A 138 -7.42 1.18 -0.05
C THR A 138 -6.04 1.49 0.52
N GLU A 139 -6.01 2.42 1.47
CA GLU A 139 -4.82 2.77 2.25
C GLU A 139 -5.19 2.84 3.73
N PHE A 140 -4.38 2.24 4.57
CA PHE A 140 -4.58 2.25 6.02
C PHE A 140 -3.25 2.16 6.77
N GLY A 141 -3.25 2.65 8.02
CA GLY A 141 -2.10 2.57 8.90
C GLY A 141 -1.98 1.22 9.60
N TYR A 142 -0.75 0.77 9.80
CA TYR A 142 -0.43 -0.40 10.64
C TYR A 142 0.84 -0.12 11.45
N VAL A 143 1.08 -0.92 12.49
CA VAL A 143 2.28 -0.79 13.32
C VAL A 143 3.36 -1.72 12.79
N HIS A 144 4.48 -1.13 12.39
CA HIS A 144 5.70 -1.86 12.04
C HIS A 144 6.58 -2.00 13.29
N THR A 145 7.04 -3.23 13.55
CA THR A 145 7.98 -3.51 14.64
C THR A 145 9.32 -3.97 14.08
N GLY A 146 10.37 -3.25 14.40
CA GLY A 146 11.73 -3.57 13.98
C GLY A 146 12.68 -3.75 15.16
N VAL A 147 13.86 -4.25 14.87
CA VAL A 147 14.96 -4.35 15.84
C VAL A 147 16.14 -3.55 15.32
N LYS A 148 16.72 -2.76 16.21
CA LYS A 148 17.99 -2.07 15.99
C LYS A 148 19.04 -2.62 16.90
N SER A 149 20.28 -2.56 16.47
CA SER A 149 21.45 -2.87 17.32
C SER A 149 22.39 -1.67 17.35
N GLU A 150 22.92 -1.40 18.53
CA GLU A 150 23.97 -0.40 18.73
C GLU A 150 25.19 -1.05 19.33
N VAL A 151 26.39 -0.60 18.90
CA VAL A 151 27.65 -1.02 19.50
C VAL A 151 27.82 -0.23 20.80
N VAL A 152 27.76 -0.92 21.93
CA VAL A 152 27.85 -0.32 23.27
C VAL A 152 29.25 -0.42 23.85
N GLY A 153 30.17 -1.12 23.20
CA GLY A 153 31.55 -1.24 23.62
C GLY A 153 32.33 -2.29 22.85
N TYR A 154 33.56 -2.46 23.25
CA TYR A 154 34.47 -3.43 22.68
C TYR A 154 35.12 -4.26 23.80
N THR A 155 35.34 -5.53 23.53
CA THR A 155 36.03 -6.44 24.45
C THR A 155 37.24 -7.02 23.74
N ASP A 156 38.41 -6.73 24.29
CA ASP A 156 39.69 -7.34 23.83
C ASP A 156 39.90 -8.68 24.51
N THR A 157 40.23 -9.67 23.71
CA THR A 157 40.53 -11.03 24.21
C THR A 157 42.01 -11.29 24.15
N TYR A 158 42.58 -11.79 25.26
CA TYR A 158 43.98 -12.18 25.39
C TYR A 158 44.07 -13.64 25.79
N MET A 159 45.03 -14.37 25.23
CA MET A 159 45.40 -15.73 25.63
C MET A 159 46.92 -15.76 25.91
N ASN A 160 47.27 -16.20 27.12
CA ASN A 160 48.66 -16.22 27.57
C ASN A 160 49.41 -14.87 27.37
N GLY A 161 48.69 -13.76 27.60
CA GLY A 161 49.24 -12.40 27.42
C GLY A 161 49.29 -11.91 25.98
N MET A 162 48.98 -12.73 25.00
CA MET A 162 48.90 -12.33 23.59
C MET A 162 47.50 -11.92 23.17
N PHE A 163 47.40 -10.78 22.52
CA PHE A 163 46.14 -10.30 21.95
C PHE A 163 45.58 -11.25 20.88
N GLN A 164 44.34 -11.63 21.00
CA GLN A 164 43.64 -12.55 20.08
C GLN A 164 42.66 -11.85 19.17
N GLY A 165 42.10 -10.73 19.61
CA GLY A 165 41.13 -9.96 18.82
C GLY A 165 40.22 -9.11 19.68
N THR A 166 39.51 -8.22 19.01
CA THR A 166 38.49 -7.35 19.58
C THR A 166 37.10 -7.81 19.13
N ARG A 167 36.17 -7.94 20.05
CA ARG A 167 34.77 -8.23 19.78
C ARG A 167 33.91 -7.02 20.07
N GLU A 168 33.02 -6.67 19.15
CA GLU A 168 31.97 -5.68 19.39
C GLU A 168 30.91 -6.23 20.34
N ASN A 169 30.62 -5.48 21.39
CA ASN A 169 29.46 -5.74 22.25
C ASN A 169 28.29 -4.94 21.70
N ARG A 170 27.20 -5.63 21.35
CA ARG A 170 26.02 -5.01 20.77
C ARG A 170 24.81 -5.21 21.68
N GLU A 171 24.09 -4.14 21.94
CA GLU A 171 22.76 -4.18 22.51
C GLU A 171 21.73 -4.15 21.41
N TYR A 172 20.62 -4.89 21.63
CA TYR A 172 19.51 -5.01 20.70
C TYR A 172 18.26 -4.47 21.37
N TYR A 173 17.54 -3.59 20.71
CA TYR A 173 16.28 -3.07 21.20
C TYR A 173 15.22 -3.09 20.10
N SER A 174 13.98 -3.41 20.50
CA SER A 174 12.84 -3.34 19.61
C SER A 174 12.27 -1.92 19.57
N TYR A 175 11.79 -1.51 18.42
CA TYR A 175 11.07 -0.27 18.25
C TYR A 175 9.79 -0.50 17.44
N SER A 176 8.77 0.31 17.69
CA SER A 176 7.54 0.33 16.90
C SER A 176 7.38 1.67 16.21
N ALA A 177 6.96 1.64 14.96
CA ALA A 177 6.72 2.82 14.15
C ALA A 177 5.39 2.66 13.39
N ASN A 178 4.68 3.76 13.20
CA ASN A 178 3.52 3.77 12.34
C ASN A 178 3.96 3.67 10.88
N ALA A 179 3.36 2.78 10.15
CA ALA A 179 3.56 2.59 8.72
C ALA A 179 2.21 2.60 7.99
N SER A 180 2.22 2.84 6.70
CA SER A 180 1.02 2.76 5.86
C SER A 180 1.14 1.62 4.85
N ALA A 181 0.05 0.90 4.66
CA ALA A 181 -0.08 -0.13 3.64
C ALA A 181 -1.06 0.34 2.57
N THR A 182 -0.68 0.17 1.31
CA THR A 182 -1.55 0.36 0.16
C THR A 182 -1.86 -1.01 -0.43
N VAL A 183 -3.14 -1.34 -0.51
CA VAL A 183 -3.62 -2.58 -1.14
C VAL A 183 -4.22 -2.23 -2.49
N LYS A 184 -3.77 -2.94 -3.53
CA LYS A 184 -4.28 -2.85 -4.90
C LYS A 184 -4.53 -4.26 -5.42
N LYS A 185 -5.70 -4.47 -6.02
CA LYS A 185 -6.06 -5.75 -6.63
C LYS A 185 -6.93 -5.53 -7.87
#